data_b9793e2447e2d99bfe054c36c02c38ca
#
_entry.id   b9793e2447e2d99bfe054c36c02c38ca
#
_cell.length_a   1.000
_cell.length_b   1.000
_cell.length_c   1.000
_cell.angle_alpha   90.00
_cell.angle_beta   90.00
_cell.angle_gamma   90.00
#
_symmetry.space_group_name_H-M   'P 1'
#
loop_
_entity.id
_entity.type
_entity.pdbx_description
1 polymer ?
#
loop_
_entity_poly.entity_id
_entity_poly.type
_entity_poly.pdbx_seq_one_letter_code
_entity_poly.pdbx_strand_id
1 'polypeptide(L)'
;VSDPSAVDPTARDIAEKLAPAYHTMLDAVAQVEPRIAGATRAELTDQRHSLKLIASENYASLPVLATMGTWFSDKYAEGTAGHRFYAGCQNVDTVETIAAEHACTLFGAEHAYVQPHSGIDANLTAYWTILAHHIETPALSEFGARTVNDLTQADWDTLRHRFNDQRAIGMSLDAGGHLTHGFRPNISGKMFDQRSYGTDPQTGLLDYDKVAELAREFKPLVIVAGYSAYPRRVNFAKMREIADEVGAVLMVDMAHFAGLVAGKVFTGDENPIPHAQVVTTTTHKSLRGPRGGMVLTTKDYADDVDRGCPMVLGGPLSHVMAAKAVALAEARTQAFRDYAQRVANNAKALAEGLMKRGVKLVTDGTDNHINLLDVTTSFGLTGRQAEAALLDAGVVTNRNSIPTDPNGAWYTSGIRIGTPALTSRGFGPDEFDQVAELIVTTLEATTPMTASTGKPGKAKYQIADGVAQKVHDAADELLGNFPLYPGLDLA
;
A
#
# COMPACT_ATOMS: atom_id res chain seq x y z
N VAL A 1 28.83 -9.54 -9.90
CA VAL A 1 27.93 -10.31 -10.79
C VAL A 1 27.25 -11.34 -9.90
N SER A 2 26.02 -11.06 -9.46
CA SER A 2 25.18 -12.03 -8.76
C SER A 2 24.76 -13.10 -9.77
N ASP A 3 24.98 -14.36 -9.45
CA ASP A 3 24.55 -15.49 -10.27
C ASP A 3 23.01 -15.45 -10.39
N PRO A 4 22.44 -15.27 -11.59
CA PRO A 4 20.99 -15.23 -11.77
C PRO A 4 20.33 -16.58 -11.47
N SER A 5 21.08 -17.66 -11.33
CA SER A 5 20.58 -18.99 -10.98
C SER A 5 20.32 -19.19 -9.47
N ALA A 6 20.62 -18.23 -8.62
CA ALA A 6 20.41 -18.29 -7.18
C ALA A 6 18.94 -18.00 -6.79
N VAL A 7 17.98 -18.68 -7.40
CA VAL A 7 16.65 -18.85 -6.79
C VAL A 7 16.89 -19.58 -5.47
N ASP A 8 16.32 -19.03 -4.38
CA ASP A 8 16.36 -19.70 -3.07
C ASP A 8 15.93 -21.17 -3.27
N PRO A 9 16.83 -22.14 -3.04
CA PRO A 9 16.50 -23.57 -3.28
C PRO A 9 15.25 -24.01 -2.52
N THR A 10 14.99 -23.36 -1.37
CA THR A 10 13.81 -23.62 -0.54
C THR A 10 12.52 -23.16 -1.24
N ALA A 11 12.54 -22.00 -1.91
CA ALA A 11 11.36 -21.51 -2.62
C ALA A 11 10.99 -22.38 -3.82
N ARG A 12 12.00 -22.89 -4.55
CA ARG A 12 11.78 -23.83 -5.66
C ARG A 12 11.25 -25.18 -5.18
N ASP A 13 11.83 -25.75 -4.13
CA ASP A 13 11.37 -27.01 -3.52
C ASP A 13 9.91 -26.92 -3.03
N ILE A 14 9.53 -25.78 -2.43
CA ILE A 14 8.14 -25.51 -2.02
C ILE A 14 7.22 -25.45 -3.24
N ALA A 15 7.61 -24.77 -4.32
CA ALA A 15 6.82 -24.65 -5.52
C ALA A 15 6.59 -25.99 -6.21
N GLU A 16 7.64 -26.82 -6.35
CA GLU A 16 7.56 -28.16 -6.92
C GLU A 16 6.64 -29.08 -6.09
N LYS A 17 6.68 -28.99 -4.77
CA LYS A 17 5.78 -29.75 -3.87
C LYS A 17 4.33 -29.29 -3.95
N LEU A 18 4.07 -28.00 -4.16
CA LEU A 18 2.72 -27.45 -4.22
C LEU A 18 2.09 -27.52 -5.61
N ALA A 19 2.87 -27.65 -6.69
CA ALA A 19 2.36 -27.64 -8.05
C ALA A 19 1.24 -28.68 -8.28
N PRO A 20 1.36 -29.96 -7.86
CA PRO A 20 0.27 -30.95 -8.02
C PRO A 20 -1.02 -30.56 -7.29
N ALA A 21 -0.89 -29.92 -6.11
CA ALA A 21 -2.04 -29.47 -5.35
C ALA A 21 -2.77 -28.32 -6.06
N TYR A 22 -2.03 -27.33 -6.61
CA TYR A 22 -2.61 -26.26 -7.40
C TYR A 22 -3.29 -26.77 -8.69
N HIS A 23 -2.71 -27.74 -9.40
CA HIS A 23 -3.36 -28.38 -10.54
C HIS A 23 -4.69 -29.00 -10.14
N THR A 24 -4.68 -29.90 -9.13
CA THR A 24 -5.88 -30.59 -8.67
C THR A 24 -6.96 -29.60 -8.20
N MET A 25 -6.56 -28.54 -7.49
CA MET A 25 -7.46 -27.47 -7.05
C MET A 25 -8.10 -26.75 -8.24
N LEU A 26 -7.31 -26.34 -9.24
CA LEU A 26 -7.82 -25.64 -10.42
C LEU A 26 -8.70 -26.54 -11.29
N ASP A 27 -8.41 -27.85 -11.37
CA ASP A 27 -9.27 -28.80 -12.07
C ASP A 27 -10.61 -28.98 -11.36
N ALA A 28 -10.63 -29.04 -10.02
CA ALA A 28 -11.87 -29.03 -9.26
C ALA A 28 -12.68 -27.75 -9.46
N VAL A 29 -12.03 -26.59 -9.48
CA VAL A 29 -12.69 -25.29 -9.81
C VAL A 29 -13.24 -25.32 -11.24
N ALA A 30 -12.49 -25.88 -12.21
CA ALA A 30 -12.91 -25.96 -13.60
C ALA A 30 -14.15 -26.83 -13.81
N GLN A 31 -14.36 -27.85 -12.98
CA GLN A 31 -15.58 -28.67 -13.01
C GLN A 31 -16.84 -27.89 -12.61
N VAL A 32 -16.68 -26.84 -11.78
CA VAL A 32 -17.80 -26.01 -11.30
C VAL A 32 -17.96 -24.76 -12.15
N GLU A 33 -16.87 -24.02 -12.39
CA GLU A 33 -16.86 -22.79 -13.19
C GLU A 33 -15.52 -22.67 -13.97
N PRO A 34 -15.47 -23.21 -15.19
CA PRO A 34 -14.23 -23.25 -15.98
C PRO A 34 -13.65 -21.87 -16.31
N ARG A 35 -14.49 -20.83 -16.38
CA ARG A 35 -14.01 -19.44 -16.64
C ARG A 35 -13.15 -18.91 -15.50
N ILE A 36 -13.44 -19.28 -14.27
CA ILE A 36 -12.63 -18.89 -13.10
C ILE A 36 -11.28 -19.61 -13.13
N ALA A 37 -11.25 -20.90 -13.38
CA ALA A 37 -10.00 -21.65 -13.53
C ALA A 37 -9.14 -21.08 -14.67
N GLY A 38 -9.76 -20.76 -15.82
CA GLY A 38 -9.11 -20.12 -16.96
C GLY A 38 -8.55 -18.74 -16.61
N ALA A 39 -9.33 -17.89 -15.96
CA ALA A 39 -8.87 -16.56 -15.53
C ALA A 39 -7.71 -16.65 -14.53
N THR A 40 -7.73 -17.60 -13.61
CA THR A 40 -6.64 -17.81 -12.63
C THR A 40 -5.33 -18.20 -13.31
N ARG A 41 -5.40 -19.10 -14.32
CA ARG A 41 -4.21 -19.46 -15.11
C ARG A 41 -3.71 -18.27 -15.95
N ALA A 42 -4.63 -17.55 -16.59
CA ALA A 42 -4.30 -16.37 -17.39
C ALA A 42 -3.62 -15.28 -16.55
N GLU A 43 -4.10 -15.02 -15.32
CA GLU A 43 -3.50 -14.07 -14.41
C GLU A 43 -2.05 -14.44 -14.06
N LEU A 44 -1.76 -15.70 -13.76
CA LEU A 44 -0.38 -16.14 -13.49
C LEU A 44 0.51 -15.96 -14.74
N THR A 45 -0.02 -16.27 -15.92
CA THR A 45 0.68 -16.04 -17.20
C THR A 45 0.99 -14.58 -17.40
N ASP A 46 0.01 -13.68 -17.21
CA ASP A 46 0.20 -12.24 -17.31
C ASP A 46 1.24 -11.72 -16.30
N GLN A 47 1.21 -12.18 -15.05
CA GLN A 47 2.20 -11.81 -14.04
C GLN A 47 3.61 -12.30 -14.39
N ARG A 48 3.76 -13.38 -15.14
CA ARG A 48 5.05 -13.91 -15.59
C ARG A 48 5.64 -13.14 -16.76
N HIS A 49 4.80 -12.66 -17.67
CA HIS A 49 5.17 -12.10 -18.97
C HIS A 49 5.03 -10.57 -19.06
N SER A 50 4.72 -9.88 -17.96
CA SER A 50 4.63 -8.42 -17.91
C SER A 50 5.53 -7.83 -16.81
N LEU A 51 6.17 -6.70 -17.11
CA LEU A 51 6.94 -5.93 -16.13
C LEU A 51 5.98 -5.21 -15.18
N LYS A 52 5.65 -5.81 -14.03
CA LYS A 52 4.74 -5.24 -13.02
C LYS A 52 5.47 -4.17 -12.19
N LEU A 53 5.22 -2.91 -12.51
CA LEU A 53 5.81 -1.74 -11.85
C LEU A 53 4.80 -0.93 -11.03
N ILE A 54 3.59 -1.44 -10.80
CA ILE A 54 2.64 -0.77 -9.90
C ILE A 54 3.23 -0.79 -8.47
N ALA A 55 3.48 0.39 -7.90
CA ALA A 55 4.17 0.54 -6.63
C ALA A 55 3.47 -0.12 -5.43
N SER A 56 2.17 -0.42 -5.56
CA SER A 56 1.33 -1.10 -4.56
C SER A 56 1.14 -2.59 -4.79
N GLU A 57 1.76 -3.18 -5.83
CA GLU A 57 1.72 -4.61 -6.11
C GLU A 57 2.99 -5.32 -5.66
N ASN A 58 2.83 -6.60 -5.33
CA ASN A 58 3.92 -7.50 -4.98
C ASN A 58 3.48 -8.96 -5.12
N TYR A 59 4.43 -9.88 -5.04
CA TYR A 59 4.19 -11.31 -5.10
C TYR A 59 4.34 -11.92 -3.70
N ALA A 60 3.23 -12.40 -3.14
CA ALA A 60 3.23 -13.15 -1.89
C ALA A 60 3.91 -14.52 -2.08
N SER A 61 4.48 -15.07 -1.03
CA SER A 61 5.05 -16.42 -1.07
C SER A 61 3.96 -17.48 -1.27
N LEU A 62 4.34 -18.65 -1.81
CA LEU A 62 3.39 -19.76 -1.96
C LEU A 62 2.81 -20.25 -0.61
N PRO A 63 3.56 -20.30 0.52
CA PRO A 63 2.97 -20.55 1.83
C PRO A 63 1.86 -19.58 2.22
N VAL A 64 2.03 -18.29 1.95
CA VAL A 64 0.99 -17.26 2.18
C VAL A 64 -0.24 -17.55 1.31
N LEU A 65 -0.06 -17.79 0.02
CA LEU A 65 -1.16 -18.10 -0.91
C LEU A 65 -1.87 -19.40 -0.54
N ALA A 66 -1.14 -20.47 -0.19
CA ALA A 66 -1.72 -21.74 0.22
C ALA A 66 -2.56 -21.60 1.50
N THR A 67 -2.13 -20.76 2.45
CA THR A 67 -2.87 -20.51 3.69
C THR A 67 -4.22 -19.83 3.41
N MET A 68 -4.32 -19.00 2.39
CA MET A 68 -5.56 -18.32 1.97
C MET A 68 -6.65 -19.29 1.52
N GLY A 69 -6.32 -20.47 1.01
CA GLY A 69 -7.25 -21.48 0.51
C GLY A 69 -7.67 -22.52 1.56
N THR A 70 -7.58 -22.21 2.85
CA THR A 70 -7.90 -23.15 3.93
C THR A 70 -9.32 -22.98 4.46
N TRP A 71 -9.79 -24.00 5.22
CA TRP A 71 -11.11 -24.04 5.88
C TRP A 71 -11.30 -23.01 6.99
N PHE A 72 -10.29 -22.21 7.32
CA PHE A 72 -10.49 -20.99 8.12
C PHE A 72 -11.47 -20.03 7.44
N SER A 73 -11.69 -20.15 6.13
CA SER A 73 -12.71 -19.42 5.39
C SER A 73 -14.15 -19.71 5.90
N ASP A 74 -14.38 -20.87 6.51
CA ASP A 74 -15.69 -21.31 6.97
C ASP A 74 -16.03 -20.78 8.39
N LYS A 75 -15.06 -20.12 9.05
CA LYS A 75 -15.20 -19.68 10.47
C LYS A 75 -15.76 -18.28 10.61
N TYR A 76 -16.72 -18.18 11.52
CA TYR A 76 -17.21 -16.89 12.03
C TYR A 76 -16.58 -16.62 13.40
N ALA A 77 -15.96 -15.43 13.60
CA ALA A 77 -15.14 -15.16 14.79
C ALA A 77 -15.16 -13.67 15.21
N GLU A 78 -16.36 -13.05 15.29
CA GLU A 78 -16.51 -11.69 15.79
C GLU A 78 -16.01 -11.57 17.24
N GLY A 79 -15.46 -10.42 17.59
CA GLY A 79 -14.71 -10.17 18.81
C GLY A 79 -13.20 -10.35 18.60
N THR A 80 -12.46 -10.43 19.69
CA THR A 80 -10.99 -10.63 19.69
C THR A 80 -10.60 -11.95 20.32
N ALA A 81 -9.34 -12.35 20.24
CA ALA A 81 -8.83 -13.58 20.82
C ALA A 81 -9.19 -13.66 22.32
N GLY A 82 -9.79 -14.76 22.75
CA GLY A 82 -10.28 -14.97 24.12
C GLY A 82 -11.61 -14.24 24.46
N HIS A 83 -12.10 -13.36 23.61
CA HIS A 83 -13.32 -12.57 23.81
C HIS A 83 -14.24 -12.61 22.57
N ARG A 84 -14.61 -13.83 22.14
CA ARG A 84 -15.47 -14.05 20.96
C ARG A 84 -16.95 -14.06 21.32
N PHE A 85 -17.75 -13.59 20.37
CA PHE A 85 -19.21 -13.70 20.44
C PHE A 85 -19.71 -15.11 20.09
N TYR A 86 -18.85 -15.96 19.52
CA TYR A 86 -19.16 -17.32 19.05
C TYR A 86 -18.28 -18.36 19.73
N ALA A 87 -18.86 -19.52 20.04
CA ALA A 87 -18.10 -20.67 20.54
C ALA A 87 -17.26 -21.33 19.44
N GLY A 88 -16.26 -22.11 19.82
CA GLY A 88 -15.46 -22.92 18.89
C GLY A 88 -14.43 -22.11 18.09
N CYS A 89 -13.92 -20.98 18.61
CA CYS A 89 -12.97 -20.11 17.93
C CYS A 89 -11.51 -20.30 18.36
N GLN A 90 -11.19 -21.34 19.13
CA GLN A 90 -9.84 -21.55 19.72
C GLN A 90 -8.72 -21.54 18.69
N ASN A 91 -8.93 -22.16 17.51
CA ASN A 91 -7.95 -22.15 16.43
C ASN A 91 -7.83 -20.79 15.74
N VAL A 92 -8.93 -20.01 15.69
CA VAL A 92 -8.89 -18.62 15.19
C VAL A 92 -8.15 -17.74 16.19
N ASP A 93 -8.39 -17.92 17.51
CA ASP A 93 -7.65 -17.23 18.55
C ASP A 93 -6.16 -17.48 18.41
N THR A 94 -5.76 -18.73 18.16
CA THR A 94 -4.36 -19.09 17.94
C THR A 94 -3.73 -18.32 16.78
N VAL A 95 -4.39 -18.29 15.59
CA VAL A 95 -3.79 -17.61 14.43
C VAL A 95 -3.79 -16.09 14.59
N GLU A 96 -4.81 -15.51 15.20
CA GLU A 96 -4.88 -14.08 15.48
C GLU A 96 -3.80 -13.65 16.48
N THR A 97 -3.63 -14.41 17.56
CA THR A 97 -2.57 -14.16 18.56
C THR A 97 -1.18 -14.24 17.93
N ILE A 98 -0.89 -15.27 17.13
CA ILE A 98 0.39 -15.40 16.44
C ILE A 98 0.63 -14.22 15.48
N ALA A 99 -0.38 -13.80 14.74
CA ALA A 99 -0.26 -12.67 13.83
C ALA A 99 0.03 -11.36 14.58
N ALA A 100 -0.66 -11.10 15.71
CA ALA A 100 -0.45 -9.92 16.54
C ALA A 100 0.95 -9.94 17.20
N GLU A 101 1.38 -11.07 17.76
CA GLU A 101 2.72 -11.24 18.34
C GLU A 101 3.83 -10.98 17.31
N HIS A 102 3.66 -11.53 16.10
CA HIS A 102 4.62 -11.29 15.01
C HIS A 102 4.64 -9.82 14.58
N ALA A 103 3.49 -9.16 14.49
CA ALA A 103 3.40 -7.74 14.17
C ALA A 103 4.08 -6.87 15.23
N CYS A 104 3.76 -7.08 16.51
CA CYS A 104 4.41 -6.37 17.63
C CYS A 104 5.92 -6.55 17.62
N THR A 105 6.40 -7.81 17.49
CA THR A 105 7.84 -8.11 17.47
C THR A 105 8.55 -7.49 16.26
N LEU A 106 7.93 -7.56 15.06
CA LEU A 106 8.53 -7.08 13.80
C LEU A 106 8.72 -5.58 13.82
N PHE A 107 7.68 -4.86 14.22
CA PHE A 107 7.65 -3.40 14.18
C PHE A 107 8.15 -2.75 15.48
N GLY A 108 8.09 -3.44 16.60
CA GLY A 108 8.36 -2.88 17.94
C GLY A 108 7.16 -2.10 18.47
N ALA A 109 5.95 -2.46 18.06
CA ALA A 109 4.71 -1.85 18.53
C ALA A 109 4.25 -2.48 19.86
N GLU A 110 3.55 -1.71 20.68
CA GLU A 110 3.04 -2.18 21.97
C GLU A 110 1.78 -3.04 21.82
N HIS A 111 0.96 -2.77 20.78
CA HIS A 111 -0.26 -3.50 20.46
C HIS A 111 -0.48 -3.60 18.96
N ALA A 112 -1.12 -4.67 18.50
CA ALA A 112 -1.42 -4.93 17.10
C ALA A 112 -2.83 -5.51 16.91
N TYR A 113 -3.66 -4.84 16.14
CA TYR A 113 -4.98 -5.28 15.71
C TYR A 113 -4.92 -5.73 14.24
N VAL A 114 -5.04 -7.04 14.01
CA VAL A 114 -4.74 -7.68 12.72
C VAL A 114 -5.98 -8.02 11.87
N GLN A 115 -7.17 -7.69 12.32
CA GLN A 115 -8.43 -8.05 11.68
C GLN A 115 -8.79 -7.24 10.42
N PRO A 116 -8.40 -5.96 10.20
CA PRO A 116 -8.84 -5.18 9.06
C PRO A 116 -8.68 -5.92 7.73
N HIS A 117 -9.73 -5.91 6.89
CA HIS A 117 -9.78 -6.62 5.62
C HIS A 117 -8.99 -5.92 4.53
N SER A 118 -8.78 -4.61 4.68
CA SER A 118 -8.05 -3.75 3.74
C SER A 118 -7.39 -2.57 4.45
N GLY A 119 -6.61 -1.77 3.71
CA GLY A 119 -6.03 -0.53 4.26
C GLY A 119 -7.07 0.52 4.63
N ILE A 120 -8.17 0.61 3.86
CA ILE A 120 -9.25 1.55 4.21
C ILE A 120 -9.94 1.13 5.51
N ASP A 121 -10.15 -0.17 5.74
CA ASP A 121 -10.73 -0.66 7.00
C ASP A 121 -9.80 -0.40 8.18
N ALA A 122 -8.49 -0.53 7.99
CA ALA A 122 -7.50 -0.16 9.00
C ALA A 122 -7.58 1.32 9.35
N ASN A 123 -7.67 2.20 8.33
CA ASN A 123 -7.82 3.64 8.54
C ASN A 123 -9.15 4.00 9.20
N LEU A 124 -10.27 3.37 8.81
CA LEU A 124 -11.57 3.58 9.46
C LEU A 124 -11.56 3.13 10.92
N THR A 125 -10.97 1.98 11.21
CA THR A 125 -10.79 1.49 12.58
C THR A 125 -9.94 2.47 13.39
N ALA A 126 -8.84 2.97 12.83
CA ALA A 126 -7.98 3.96 13.48
C ALA A 126 -8.73 5.27 13.79
N TYR A 127 -9.49 5.81 12.84
CA TYR A 127 -10.30 7.00 13.06
C TYR A 127 -11.35 6.78 14.15
N TRP A 128 -12.06 5.64 14.09
CA TRP A 128 -13.03 5.30 15.11
C TRP A 128 -12.38 5.15 16.48
N THR A 129 -11.23 4.47 16.57
CA THR A 129 -10.44 4.31 17.80
C THR A 129 -10.09 5.67 18.41
N ILE A 130 -9.60 6.62 17.59
CA ILE A 130 -9.25 7.97 18.06
C ILE A 130 -10.49 8.72 18.54
N LEU A 131 -11.62 8.63 17.82
CA LEU A 131 -12.88 9.25 18.22
C LEU A 131 -13.43 8.62 19.51
N ALA A 132 -13.37 7.31 19.66
CA ALA A 132 -13.80 6.60 20.87
C ALA A 132 -12.95 7.04 22.07
N HIS A 133 -11.63 7.09 21.91
CA HIS A 133 -10.68 7.45 22.98
C HIS A 133 -10.86 8.90 23.44
N HIS A 134 -10.87 9.87 22.49
CA HIS A 134 -10.80 11.30 22.79
C HIS A 134 -12.17 11.98 22.93
N ILE A 135 -13.23 11.41 22.37
CA ILE A 135 -14.55 12.06 22.32
C ILE A 135 -15.61 11.23 23.08
N GLU A 136 -15.76 9.95 22.76
CA GLU A 136 -16.79 9.10 23.36
C GLU A 136 -16.52 8.84 24.83
N THR A 137 -15.35 8.30 25.16
CA THR A 137 -14.99 7.92 26.54
C THR A 137 -15.07 9.10 27.51
N PRO A 138 -14.51 10.29 27.21
CA PRO A 138 -14.66 11.47 28.06
C PRO A 138 -16.14 11.93 28.20
N ALA A 139 -16.91 11.90 27.11
CA ALA A 139 -18.32 12.28 27.13
C ALA A 139 -19.16 11.34 27.98
N LEU A 140 -18.95 10.02 27.89
CA LEU A 140 -19.62 9.04 28.74
C LEU A 140 -19.36 9.30 30.22
N SER A 141 -18.11 9.61 30.58
CA SER A 141 -17.75 9.97 31.96
C SER A 141 -18.47 11.25 32.42
N GLU A 142 -18.52 12.27 31.57
CA GLU A 142 -19.23 13.54 31.84
C GLU A 142 -20.74 13.32 32.06
N PHE A 143 -21.38 12.46 31.24
CA PHE A 143 -22.80 12.14 31.34
C PHE A 143 -23.10 11.12 32.45
N GLY A 144 -22.11 10.57 33.14
CA GLY A 144 -22.28 9.53 34.16
C GLY A 144 -22.77 8.18 33.61
N ALA A 145 -22.52 7.93 32.32
CA ALA A 145 -22.88 6.72 31.59
C ALA A 145 -21.69 5.76 31.51
N ARG A 146 -21.96 4.45 31.46
CA ARG A 146 -20.93 3.42 31.23
C ARG A 146 -20.74 3.11 29.75
N THR A 147 -21.85 3.15 28.99
CA THR A 147 -21.87 2.84 27.57
C THR A 147 -22.82 3.82 26.88
N VAL A 148 -22.73 3.91 25.57
CA VAL A 148 -23.66 4.71 24.74
C VAL A 148 -25.13 4.29 24.89
N ASN A 149 -25.38 3.04 25.29
CA ASN A 149 -26.75 2.54 25.55
C ASN A 149 -27.39 3.12 26.82
N ASP A 150 -26.58 3.66 27.72
CA ASP A 150 -27.06 4.27 28.97
C ASP A 150 -27.44 5.75 28.79
N LEU A 151 -27.14 6.34 27.61
CA LEU A 151 -27.36 7.75 27.32
C LEU A 151 -28.84 8.07 27.13
N THR A 152 -29.26 9.23 27.61
CA THR A 152 -30.54 9.82 27.20
C THR A 152 -30.45 10.26 25.71
N GLN A 153 -31.61 10.48 25.09
CA GLN A 153 -31.60 11.00 23.70
C GLN A 153 -30.85 12.34 23.58
N ALA A 154 -30.95 13.22 24.56
CA ALA A 154 -30.28 14.51 24.56
C ALA A 154 -28.77 14.38 24.69
N ASP A 155 -28.28 13.44 25.52
CA ASP A 155 -26.85 13.16 25.65
C ASP A 155 -26.29 12.54 24.35
N TRP A 156 -27.08 11.59 23.77
CA TRP A 156 -26.72 10.99 22.48
C TRP A 156 -26.62 12.02 21.35
N ASP A 157 -27.59 12.95 21.25
CA ASP A 157 -27.55 14.03 20.26
C ASP A 157 -26.36 14.96 20.51
N THR A 158 -26.02 15.23 21.76
CA THR A 158 -24.83 16.03 22.14
C THR A 158 -23.55 15.29 21.70
N LEU A 159 -23.43 13.99 21.98
CA LEU A 159 -22.26 13.20 21.58
C LEU A 159 -22.10 13.17 20.06
N ARG A 160 -23.20 13.00 19.31
CA ARG A 160 -23.16 13.03 17.83
C ARG A 160 -22.69 14.37 17.29
N HIS A 161 -23.08 15.50 17.90
CA HIS A 161 -22.54 16.79 17.53
C HIS A 161 -21.04 16.89 17.79
N ARG A 162 -20.56 16.37 18.94
CA ARG A 162 -19.12 16.34 19.26
C ARG A 162 -18.34 15.54 18.22
N PHE A 163 -18.85 14.40 17.73
CA PHE A 163 -18.19 13.65 16.64
C PHE A 163 -18.11 14.47 15.34
N ASN A 164 -19.21 15.14 14.96
CA ASN A 164 -19.25 15.92 13.72
C ASN A 164 -18.33 17.17 13.74
N ASP A 165 -18.00 17.68 14.91
CA ASP A 165 -17.15 18.87 15.06
C ASP A 165 -15.65 18.54 15.01
N GLN A 166 -15.28 17.27 14.81
CA GLN A 166 -13.87 16.88 14.79
C GLN A 166 -13.19 17.21 13.48
N ARG A 167 -11.92 17.59 13.60
CA ARG A 167 -11.09 18.08 12.49
C ARG A 167 -9.89 17.19 12.28
N ALA A 168 -9.50 16.99 11.02
CA ALA A 168 -8.29 16.28 10.67
C ALA A 168 -7.52 16.98 9.55
N ILE A 169 -6.21 16.81 9.51
CA ILE A 169 -5.39 17.22 8.37
C ILE A 169 -4.62 16.04 7.82
N GLY A 170 -4.42 16.00 6.52
CA GLY A 170 -3.67 14.95 5.83
C GLY A 170 -3.03 15.44 4.55
N MET A 171 -2.12 14.66 3.98
CA MET A 171 -1.47 14.99 2.71
C MET A 171 -2.49 14.98 1.56
N SER A 172 -2.47 16.01 0.71
CA SER A 172 -3.33 16.11 -0.47
C SER A 172 -3.01 15.05 -1.52
N LEU A 173 -3.99 14.71 -2.36
CA LEU A 173 -3.83 13.67 -3.39
C LEU A 173 -2.74 14.02 -4.42
N ASP A 174 -2.65 15.26 -4.82
CA ASP A 174 -1.65 15.76 -5.79
C ASP A 174 -0.24 15.81 -5.19
N ALA A 175 -0.12 15.92 -3.87
CA ALA A 175 1.16 15.80 -3.15
C ALA A 175 1.56 14.34 -2.86
N GLY A 176 0.69 13.37 -3.15
CA GLY A 176 0.94 11.94 -2.95
C GLY A 176 0.18 11.30 -1.79
N GLY A 177 -0.77 11.98 -1.17
CA GLY A 177 -1.64 11.43 -0.13
C GLY A 177 -2.57 10.33 -0.65
N HIS A 178 -3.17 9.57 0.26
CA HIS A 178 -4.18 8.56 -0.06
C HIS A 178 -5.59 9.15 0.05
N LEU A 179 -6.57 8.55 -0.65
CA LEU A 179 -7.99 8.96 -0.59
C LEU A 179 -8.53 9.04 0.86
N THR A 180 -8.08 8.14 1.74
CA THR A 180 -8.50 8.11 3.15
C THR A 180 -7.81 9.16 4.03
N HIS A 181 -6.91 9.97 3.48
CA HIS A 181 -6.24 11.06 4.23
C HIS A 181 -7.02 12.38 4.19
N GLY A 182 -8.31 12.33 3.84
CA GLY A 182 -9.19 13.50 3.89
C GLY A 182 -9.74 13.97 2.56
N PHE A 183 -9.73 13.12 1.54
CA PHE A 183 -10.40 13.43 0.29
C PHE A 183 -11.91 13.51 0.50
N ARG A 184 -12.52 14.68 0.26
CA ARG A 184 -13.95 14.97 0.55
C ARG A 184 -14.95 13.90 0.13
N PRO A 185 -14.86 13.28 -1.07
CA PRO A 185 -15.77 12.20 -1.46
C PRO A 185 -15.58 10.90 -0.67
N ASN A 186 -14.41 10.70 -0.04
CA ASN A 186 -14.13 9.52 0.79
C ASN A 186 -14.86 9.60 2.13
N ILE A 187 -15.04 8.45 2.78
CA ILE A 187 -15.68 8.38 4.10
C ILE A 187 -14.93 9.23 5.14
N SER A 188 -13.60 9.27 5.11
CA SER A 188 -12.79 10.10 6.01
C SER A 188 -13.12 11.58 5.89
N GLY A 189 -13.32 12.08 4.66
CA GLY A 189 -13.73 13.46 4.40
C GLY A 189 -15.19 13.78 4.78
N LYS A 190 -15.97 12.74 5.17
CA LYS A 190 -17.34 12.88 5.70
C LYS A 190 -17.40 12.70 7.21
N MET A 191 -16.41 12.03 7.81
CA MET A 191 -16.31 11.85 9.27
C MET A 191 -15.72 13.07 9.96
N PHE A 192 -14.84 13.82 9.27
CA PHE A 192 -14.11 14.95 9.84
C PHE A 192 -14.28 16.20 8.97
N ASP A 193 -14.25 17.39 9.59
CA ASP A 193 -13.87 18.58 8.84
C ASP A 193 -12.40 18.46 8.46
N GLN A 194 -12.10 18.56 7.14
CA GLN A 194 -10.82 18.17 6.60
C GLN A 194 -10.13 19.33 5.91
N ARG A 195 -8.83 19.52 6.20
CA ARG A 195 -7.92 20.29 5.37
C ARG A 195 -6.73 19.46 4.97
N SER A 196 -6.09 19.84 3.86
CA SER A 196 -4.93 19.11 3.35
C SER A 196 -3.68 19.98 3.37
N TYR A 197 -2.55 19.37 3.69
CA TYR A 197 -1.24 19.94 3.45
C TYR A 197 -0.63 19.37 2.17
N GLY A 198 0.20 20.16 1.51
CA GLY A 198 0.89 19.78 0.26
C GLY A 198 2.39 19.71 0.42
N THR A 199 3.07 19.67 -0.73
CA THR A 199 4.51 19.80 -0.85
C THR A 199 4.88 21.21 -1.36
N ASP A 200 6.13 21.60 -1.18
CA ASP A 200 6.64 22.81 -1.78
C ASP A 200 6.59 22.72 -3.31
N PRO A 201 5.98 23.68 -4.01
CA PRO A 201 5.79 23.60 -5.47
C PRO A 201 7.08 23.60 -6.30
N GLN A 202 8.19 24.10 -5.75
CA GLN A 202 9.47 24.19 -6.46
C GLN A 202 10.30 22.93 -6.29
N THR A 203 10.33 22.38 -5.07
CA THR A 203 11.14 21.22 -4.72
C THR A 203 10.39 19.90 -4.75
N GLY A 204 9.05 19.94 -4.65
CA GLY A 204 8.21 18.77 -4.46
C GLY A 204 8.34 18.14 -3.05
N LEU A 205 9.10 18.74 -2.14
CA LEU A 205 9.35 18.21 -0.81
C LEU A 205 8.29 18.66 0.20
N LEU A 206 8.07 17.85 1.23
CA LEU A 206 7.18 18.17 2.34
C LEU A 206 7.75 19.37 3.13
N ASP A 207 6.93 20.39 3.30
CA ASP A 207 7.25 21.61 4.07
C ASP A 207 6.62 21.49 5.46
N TYR A 208 7.44 21.12 6.46
CA TYR A 208 6.98 20.91 7.84
C TYR A 208 6.52 22.21 8.50
N ASP A 209 7.07 23.35 8.13
CA ASP A 209 6.66 24.64 8.69
C ASP A 209 5.24 24.98 8.25
N LYS A 210 4.88 24.75 6.99
CA LYS A 210 3.51 24.89 6.50
C LYS A 210 2.54 23.89 7.12
N VAL A 211 3.00 22.66 7.40
CA VAL A 211 2.17 21.69 8.16
C VAL A 211 1.90 22.22 9.56
N ALA A 212 2.92 22.77 10.25
CA ALA A 212 2.78 23.33 11.58
C ALA A 212 1.86 24.57 11.59
N GLU A 213 2.01 25.49 10.62
CA GLU A 213 1.12 26.64 10.46
C GLU A 213 -0.34 26.23 10.30
N LEU A 214 -0.60 25.24 9.40
CA LEU A 214 -1.94 24.70 9.19
C LEU A 214 -2.50 24.04 10.46
N ALA A 215 -1.68 23.28 11.18
CA ALA A 215 -2.08 22.63 12.42
C ALA A 215 -2.46 23.65 13.52
N ARG A 216 -1.67 24.71 13.69
CA ARG A 216 -1.97 25.81 14.65
C ARG A 216 -3.26 26.55 14.32
N GLU A 217 -3.49 26.85 13.02
CA GLU A 217 -4.70 27.53 12.56
C GLU A 217 -5.93 26.64 12.72
N PHE A 218 -5.86 25.39 12.25
CA PHE A 218 -7.01 24.52 12.12
C PHE A 218 -7.30 23.72 13.40
N LYS A 219 -6.29 23.46 14.25
CA LYS A 219 -6.38 22.71 15.51
C LYS A 219 -7.08 21.35 15.30
N PRO A 220 -6.49 20.46 14.51
CA PRO A 220 -7.07 19.16 14.24
C PRO A 220 -7.02 18.24 15.46
N LEU A 221 -7.96 17.32 15.58
CA LEU A 221 -7.85 16.16 16.48
C LEU A 221 -6.81 15.16 15.96
N VAL A 222 -6.72 15.02 14.63
CA VAL A 222 -5.86 14.02 13.99
C VAL A 222 -4.99 14.66 12.92
N ILE A 223 -3.69 14.40 12.98
CA ILE A 223 -2.75 14.65 11.89
C ILE A 223 -2.42 13.31 11.24
N VAL A 224 -2.82 13.14 9.98
CA VAL A 224 -2.53 11.93 9.21
C VAL A 224 -1.27 12.14 8.39
N ALA A 225 -0.21 11.38 8.70
CA ALA A 225 1.01 11.34 7.93
C ALA A 225 1.12 10.01 7.14
N GLY A 226 2.01 9.97 6.16
CA GLY A 226 2.15 8.84 5.24
C GLY A 226 1.69 9.20 3.83
N TYR A 227 1.90 8.29 2.88
CA TYR A 227 1.75 8.61 1.46
C TYR A 227 1.49 7.38 0.60
N SER A 228 0.97 7.64 -0.61
CA SER A 228 0.80 6.66 -1.69
C SER A 228 1.68 6.94 -2.91
N ALA A 229 2.10 8.19 -3.11
CA ALA A 229 2.86 8.62 -4.29
C ALA A 229 3.94 9.68 -3.99
N TYR A 230 4.38 9.80 -2.76
CA TYR A 230 5.47 10.69 -2.38
C TYR A 230 6.80 9.91 -2.41
N PRO A 231 7.79 10.30 -3.25
CA PRO A 231 9.00 9.51 -3.47
C PRO A 231 10.11 9.76 -2.43
N ARG A 232 9.88 10.58 -1.41
CA ARG A 232 10.87 10.92 -0.38
C ARG A 232 10.50 10.35 0.98
N ARG A 233 11.43 10.40 1.91
CA ARG A 233 11.21 10.02 3.30
C ARG A 233 10.46 11.12 4.06
N VAL A 234 9.71 10.72 5.07
CA VAL A 234 9.04 11.62 6.01
C VAL A 234 9.73 11.51 7.36
N ASN A 235 10.02 12.65 7.98
CA ASN A 235 10.50 12.72 9.36
C ASN A 235 9.29 12.69 10.31
N PHE A 236 9.02 11.53 10.90
CA PHE A 236 7.89 11.33 11.80
C PHE A 236 8.12 11.94 13.19
N ALA A 237 9.37 12.13 13.60
CA ALA A 237 9.68 12.89 14.82
C ALA A 237 9.19 14.34 14.72
N LYS A 238 9.47 15.02 13.58
CA LYS A 238 8.94 16.36 13.33
C LYS A 238 7.42 16.40 13.23
N MET A 239 6.80 15.39 12.59
CA MET A 239 5.34 15.31 12.54
C MET A 239 4.74 15.14 13.94
N ARG A 240 5.44 14.39 14.82
CA ARG A 240 5.06 14.23 16.22
C ARG A 240 5.17 15.55 17.00
N GLU A 241 6.26 16.29 16.85
CA GLU A 241 6.43 17.61 17.47
C GLU A 241 5.28 18.58 17.08
N ILE A 242 4.90 18.58 15.79
CA ILE A 242 3.78 19.39 15.29
C ILE A 242 2.46 18.93 15.92
N ALA A 243 2.23 17.62 16.05
CA ALA A 243 1.01 17.08 16.64
C ALA A 243 0.92 17.44 18.14
N ASP A 244 2.02 17.28 18.88
CA ASP A 244 2.09 17.60 20.30
C ASP A 244 1.87 19.12 20.57
N GLU A 245 2.39 19.98 19.70
CA GLU A 245 2.21 21.44 19.82
C GLU A 245 0.73 21.85 19.85
N VAL A 246 -0.12 21.15 19.11
CA VAL A 246 -1.56 21.47 18.99
C VAL A 246 -2.47 20.49 19.75
N GLY A 247 -1.90 19.49 20.43
CA GLY A 247 -2.64 18.46 21.16
C GLY A 247 -3.34 17.47 20.25
N ALA A 248 -2.86 17.26 19.03
CA ALA A 248 -3.42 16.32 18.07
C ALA A 248 -2.83 14.91 18.23
N VAL A 249 -3.58 13.90 17.80
CA VAL A 249 -3.07 12.54 17.63
C VAL A 249 -2.30 12.46 16.31
N LEU A 250 -1.06 11.97 16.36
CA LEU A 250 -0.36 11.58 15.14
C LEU A 250 -0.78 10.18 14.72
N MET A 251 -1.48 10.07 13.60
CA MET A 251 -1.79 8.82 12.92
C MET A 251 -0.88 8.69 11.69
N VAL A 252 -0.21 7.54 11.52
CA VAL A 252 0.63 7.31 10.34
C VAL A 252 0.11 6.13 9.54
N ASP A 253 -0.20 6.39 8.26
CA ASP A 253 -0.47 5.33 7.28
C ASP A 253 0.84 4.93 6.58
N MET A 254 1.43 3.81 7.03
CA MET A 254 2.68 3.30 6.45
C MET A 254 2.46 2.23 5.37
N ALA A 255 1.25 2.11 4.81
CA ALA A 255 0.87 1.05 3.90
C ALA A 255 1.87 0.85 2.74
N HIS A 256 2.38 1.91 2.16
CA HIS A 256 3.35 1.81 1.07
C HIS A 256 4.73 1.37 1.53
N PHE A 257 5.19 1.88 2.66
CA PHE A 257 6.58 1.67 3.10
C PHE A 257 6.73 0.71 4.30
N ALA A 258 5.67 0.02 4.70
CA ALA A 258 5.70 -0.94 5.82
C ALA A 258 6.80 -2.01 5.68
N GLY A 259 7.05 -2.49 4.46
CA GLY A 259 8.15 -3.42 4.19
C GLY A 259 9.54 -2.81 4.42
N LEU A 260 9.70 -1.50 4.16
CA LEU A 260 10.96 -0.80 4.42
C LEU A 260 11.19 -0.55 5.92
N VAL A 261 10.11 -0.32 6.69
CA VAL A 261 10.17 -0.26 8.16
C VAL A 261 10.47 -1.64 8.74
N ALA A 262 9.75 -2.68 8.31
CA ALA A 262 9.96 -4.07 8.74
C ALA A 262 11.38 -4.54 8.43
N GLY A 263 11.89 -4.25 7.24
CA GLY A 263 13.23 -4.59 6.78
C GLY A 263 14.35 -3.70 7.35
N LYS A 264 14.03 -2.74 8.24
CA LYS A 264 14.97 -1.82 8.89
C LYS A 264 15.73 -0.90 7.91
N VAL A 265 15.12 -0.59 6.77
CA VAL A 265 15.60 0.45 5.82
C VAL A 265 15.22 1.83 6.35
N PHE A 266 14.01 1.94 6.92
CA PHE A 266 13.55 3.14 7.62
C PHE A 266 13.71 2.94 9.11
N THR A 267 14.54 3.78 9.74
CA THR A 267 14.89 3.72 11.17
C THR A 267 14.91 5.12 11.77
N GLY A 268 15.00 5.23 13.08
CA GLY A 268 15.05 6.52 13.77
C GLY A 268 13.82 7.38 13.44
N ASP A 269 14.02 8.62 13.03
CA ASP A 269 12.96 9.59 12.74
C ASP A 269 12.07 9.20 11.54
N GLU A 270 12.52 8.27 10.71
CA GLU A 270 11.79 7.76 9.53
C GLU A 270 10.96 6.51 9.85
N ASN A 271 11.11 5.93 11.03
CA ASN A 271 10.27 4.85 11.55
C ASN A 271 9.08 5.47 12.30
N PRO A 272 7.83 5.28 11.85
CA PRO A 272 6.68 5.90 12.50
C PRO A 272 6.37 5.35 13.90
N ILE A 273 6.77 4.10 14.20
CA ILE A 273 6.31 3.39 15.40
C ILE A 273 6.66 4.11 16.72
N PRO A 274 7.88 4.64 16.92
CA PRO A 274 8.20 5.36 18.15
C PRO A 274 7.52 6.73 18.28
N HIS A 275 6.97 7.27 17.19
CA HIS A 275 6.50 8.65 17.10
C HIS A 275 4.98 8.78 17.04
N ALA A 276 4.29 7.82 16.46
CA ALA A 276 2.83 7.89 16.27
C ALA A 276 2.08 7.09 17.35
N GLN A 277 0.93 7.61 17.76
CA GLN A 277 0.04 6.88 18.67
C GLN A 277 -0.70 5.74 17.95
N VAL A 278 -1.05 5.97 16.68
CA VAL A 278 -1.77 5.00 15.85
C VAL A 278 -1.07 4.89 14.49
N VAL A 279 -0.72 3.68 14.10
CA VAL A 279 -0.09 3.39 12.81
C VAL A 279 -0.93 2.37 12.06
N THR A 280 -1.31 2.69 10.84
CA THR A 280 -2.06 1.77 9.97
C THR A 280 -1.18 1.28 8.83
N THR A 281 -1.51 0.12 8.31
CA THR A 281 -0.84 -0.43 7.13
C THR A 281 -1.71 -1.41 6.36
N THR A 282 -1.33 -1.63 5.10
CA THR A 282 -1.70 -2.83 4.34
C THR A 282 -0.65 -3.91 4.52
N THR A 283 -1.04 -5.16 4.29
CA THR A 283 -0.13 -6.31 4.40
C THR A 283 0.46 -6.78 3.07
N HIS A 284 -0.07 -6.31 1.93
CA HIS A 284 0.18 -6.87 0.58
C HIS A 284 1.08 -6.02 -0.34
N LYS A 285 1.56 -4.85 0.09
CA LYS A 285 2.43 -3.98 -0.72
C LYS A 285 3.91 -4.35 -0.50
N SER A 286 4.75 -3.41 -0.09
CA SER A 286 6.15 -3.70 0.23
C SER A 286 6.35 -4.76 1.31
N LEU A 287 5.37 -4.99 2.18
CA LEU A 287 5.40 -6.05 3.20
C LEU A 287 5.21 -7.47 2.62
N ARG A 288 4.73 -7.61 1.39
CA ARG A 288 4.66 -8.88 0.62
C ARG A 288 3.77 -9.98 1.23
N GLY A 289 2.75 -9.59 1.98
CA GLY A 289 1.77 -10.51 2.59
C GLY A 289 0.47 -10.66 1.78
N PRO A 290 -0.57 -11.28 2.37
CA PRO A 290 -1.89 -11.37 1.76
C PRO A 290 -2.55 -9.99 1.71
N ARG A 291 -3.55 -9.82 0.84
CA ARG A 291 -4.37 -8.60 0.83
C ARG A 291 -5.10 -8.47 2.16
N GLY A 292 -4.90 -7.34 2.82
CA GLY A 292 -5.46 -7.04 4.13
C GLY A 292 -4.87 -5.76 4.70
N GLY A 293 -5.27 -5.42 5.92
CA GLY A 293 -4.74 -4.31 6.70
C GLY A 293 -4.44 -4.72 8.14
N MET A 294 -3.83 -3.83 8.89
CA MET A 294 -3.70 -3.93 10.34
C MET A 294 -3.49 -2.54 10.95
N VAL A 295 -3.73 -2.44 12.25
CA VAL A 295 -3.48 -1.25 13.05
C VAL A 295 -2.51 -1.60 14.16
N LEU A 296 -1.50 -0.75 14.35
CA LEU A 296 -0.56 -0.82 15.45
C LEU A 296 -0.77 0.40 16.34
N THR A 297 -0.78 0.23 17.65
CA THR A 297 -1.04 1.34 18.56
C THR A 297 -0.07 1.33 19.73
N THR A 298 0.01 2.47 20.42
CA THR A 298 0.50 2.51 21.80
C THR A 298 -0.51 1.79 22.71
N LYS A 299 -0.07 1.39 23.88
CA LYS A 299 -0.89 0.62 24.82
C LYS A 299 -2.19 1.35 25.23
N ASP A 300 -2.15 2.67 25.28
CA ASP A 300 -3.31 3.49 25.69
C ASP A 300 -4.52 3.35 24.76
N TYR A 301 -4.30 2.96 23.49
CA TYR A 301 -5.35 2.77 22.49
C TYR A 301 -5.74 1.29 22.30
N ALA A 302 -5.11 0.36 23.00
CA ALA A 302 -5.30 -1.08 22.79
C ALA A 302 -6.76 -1.51 22.97
N ASP A 303 -7.37 -1.14 24.11
CA ASP A 303 -8.75 -1.51 24.40
C ASP A 303 -9.75 -0.88 23.41
N ASP A 304 -9.45 0.32 22.91
CA ASP A 304 -10.31 0.99 21.95
C ASP A 304 -10.21 0.34 20.57
N VAL A 305 -9.02 0.02 20.07
CA VAL A 305 -8.85 -0.59 18.75
C VAL A 305 -9.39 -2.02 18.70
N ASP A 306 -9.29 -2.78 19.78
CA ASP A 306 -9.80 -4.15 19.86
C ASP A 306 -11.34 -4.23 19.77
N ARG A 307 -12.04 -3.15 20.13
CA ARG A 307 -13.48 -3.01 19.88
C ARG A 307 -13.85 -2.75 18.43
N GLY A 308 -12.87 -2.59 17.53
CA GLY A 308 -13.09 -2.39 16.10
C GLY A 308 -13.95 -3.48 15.45
N CYS A 309 -13.93 -4.70 15.98
CA CYS A 309 -14.90 -5.75 15.67
C CYS A 309 -15.76 -6.05 16.91
N PRO A 310 -17.09 -5.86 16.87
CA PRO A 310 -17.90 -5.62 15.66
C PRO A 310 -18.21 -4.14 15.35
N MET A 311 -17.62 -3.15 16.02
CA MET A 311 -18.08 -1.75 15.93
C MET A 311 -17.80 -1.11 14.57
N VAL A 312 -16.73 -1.50 13.88
CA VAL A 312 -16.34 -0.96 12.57
C VAL A 312 -16.32 -2.07 11.52
N LEU A 313 -15.74 -3.22 11.89
CA LEU A 313 -15.62 -4.39 11.03
C LEU A 313 -16.70 -5.41 11.38
N GLY A 314 -17.15 -6.19 10.37
CA GLY A 314 -17.89 -7.43 10.58
C GLY A 314 -16.97 -8.58 10.95
N GLY A 315 -17.40 -9.82 10.73
CA GLY A 315 -16.60 -11.01 11.02
C GLY A 315 -15.23 -10.96 10.34
N PRO A 316 -14.14 -11.19 11.09
CA PRO A 316 -12.80 -11.15 10.52
C PRO A 316 -12.59 -12.33 9.55
N LEU A 317 -11.73 -12.11 8.55
CA LEU A 317 -11.33 -13.12 7.57
C LEU A 317 -10.25 -14.03 8.18
N SER A 318 -10.66 -15.10 8.85
CA SER A 318 -9.74 -15.95 9.63
C SER A 318 -8.63 -16.57 8.78
N HIS A 319 -8.92 -16.96 7.52
CA HIS A 319 -7.91 -17.43 6.55
C HIS A 319 -6.89 -16.34 6.17
N VAL A 320 -7.31 -15.07 6.10
CA VAL A 320 -6.41 -13.95 5.84
C VAL A 320 -5.54 -13.65 7.07
N MET A 321 -6.10 -13.72 8.29
CA MET A 321 -5.30 -13.57 9.51
C MET A 321 -4.22 -14.65 9.62
N ALA A 322 -4.55 -15.91 9.30
CA ALA A 322 -3.58 -17.00 9.24
C ALA A 322 -2.47 -16.72 8.21
N ALA A 323 -2.82 -16.23 7.02
CA ALA A 323 -1.86 -15.84 6.00
C ALA A 323 -1.01 -14.62 6.40
N LYS A 324 -1.58 -13.65 7.16
CA LYS A 324 -0.81 -12.55 7.76
C LYS A 324 0.22 -13.07 8.75
N ALA A 325 -0.13 -14.05 9.59
CA ALA A 325 0.80 -14.67 10.53
C ALA A 325 2.02 -15.28 9.80
N VAL A 326 1.79 -16.00 8.70
CA VAL A 326 2.86 -16.57 7.87
C VAL A 326 3.72 -15.47 7.28
N ALA A 327 3.13 -14.45 6.65
CA ALA A 327 3.85 -13.35 6.02
C ALA A 327 4.67 -12.53 7.02
N LEU A 328 4.13 -12.28 8.22
CA LEU A 328 4.83 -11.56 9.27
C LEU A 328 5.99 -12.39 9.85
N ALA A 329 5.86 -13.72 9.91
CA ALA A 329 6.97 -14.61 10.26
C ALA A 329 8.10 -14.53 9.22
N GLU A 330 7.78 -14.57 7.91
CA GLU A 330 8.74 -14.37 6.83
C GLU A 330 9.42 -12.99 6.92
N ALA A 331 8.67 -11.95 7.22
CA ALA A 331 9.19 -10.57 7.31
C ALA A 331 10.18 -10.36 8.46
N ARG A 332 10.25 -11.27 9.44
CA ARG A 332 11.23 -11.25 10.55
C ARG A 332 12.60 -11.84 10.17
N THR A 333 12.73 -12.44 8.99
CA THR A 333 13.96 -13.10 8.56
C THR A 333 15.01 -12.13 8.02
N GLN A 334 16.28 -12.58 7.95
CA GLN A 334 17.34 -11.81 7.29
C GLN A 334 17.06 -11.67 5.79
N ALA A 335 16.55 -12.71 5.15
CA ALA A 335 16.19 -12.68 3.72
C ALA A 335 15.20 -11.55 3.38
N PHE A 336 14.25 -11.27 4.28
CA PHE A 336 13.33 -10.15 4.09
C PHE A 336 14.01 -8.78 4.26
N ARG A 337 14.95 -8.65 5.19
CA ARG A 337 15.76 -7.42 5.34
C ARG A 337 16.58 -7.14 4.08
N ASP A 338 17.20 -8.18 3.54
CA ASP A 338 17.97 -8.09 2.30
C ASP A 338 17.08 -7.72 1.11
N TYR A 339 15.86 -8.29 1.03
CA TYR A 339 14.84 -7.90 0.06
C TYR A 339 14.47 -6.42 0.20
N ALA A 340 14.15 -5.95 1.39
CA ALA A 340 13.76 -4.55 1.63
C ALA A 340 14.88 -3.57 1.23
N GLN A 341 16.13 -3.90 1.53
CA GLN A 341 17.27 -3.10 1.12
C GLN A 341 17.44 -3.10 -0.41
N ARG A 342 17.27 -4.26 -1.07
CA ARG A 342 17.28 -4.32 -2.53
C ARG A 342 16.17 -3.49 -3.16
N VAL A 343 14.96 -3.49 -2.59
CA VAL A 343 13.84 -2.65 -3.07
C VAL A 343 14.24 -1.18 -3.13
N ALA A 344 14.87 -0.65 -2.08
CA ALA A 344 15.32 0.73 -2.04
C ALA A 344 16.47 1.01 -3.01
N ASN A 345 17.46 0.10 -3.10
CA ASN A 345 18.59 0.22 -4.01
C ASN A 345 18.12 0.17 -5.48
N ASN A 346 17.23 -0.74 -5.80
CA ASN A 346 16.66 -0.88 -7.13
C ASN A 346 15.84 0.34 -7.54
N ALA A 347 15.13 0.97 -6.60
CA ALA A 347 14.40 2.20 -6.87
C ALA A 347 15.34 3.36 -7.24
N LYS A 348 16.49 3.45 -6.57
CA LYS A 348 17.52 4.43 -6.92
C LYS A 348 18.15 4.14 -8.29
N ALA A 349 18.50 2.89 -8.58
CA ALA A 349 19.02 2.50 -9.88
C ALA A 349 18.05 2.82 -11.02
N LEU A 350 16.75 2.51 -10.82
CA LEU A 350 15.70 2.88 -11.78
C LEU A 350 15.61 4.40 -11.97
N ALA A 351 15.65 5.18 -10.89
CA ALA A 351 15.64 6.63 -10.95
C ALA A 351 16.83 7.19 -11.72
N GLU A 352 18.03 6.71 -11.42
CA GLU A 352 19.28 7.11 -12.09
C GLU A 352 19.24 6.74 -13.58
N GLY A 353 18.79 5.53 -13.91
CA GLY A 353 18.63 5.05 -15.28
C GLY A 353 17.66 5.90 -16.10
N LEU A 354 16.54 6.31 -15.51
CA LEU A 354 15.55 7.21 -16.13
C LEU A 354 16.13 8.62 -16.33
N MET A 355 16.71 9.21 -15.27
CA MET A 355 17.27 10.57 -15.33
C MET A 355 18.45 10.66 -16.31
N LYS A 356 19.33 9.63 -16.38
CA LYS A 356 20.40 9.53 -17.37
C LYS A 356 19.90 9.57 -18.81
N ARG A 357 18.65 9.11 -19.03
CA ARG A 357 17.96 9.12 -20.33
C ARG A 357 17.04 10.35 -20.51
N GLY A 358 17.21 11.39 -19.66
CA GLY A 358 16.52 12.67 -19.80
C GLY A 358 15.11 12.71 -19.21
N VAL A 359 14.66 11.70 -18.45
CA VAL A 359 13.35 11.70 -17.83
C VAL A 359 13.35 12.60 -16.59
N LYS A 360 12.39 13.52 -16.51
CA LYS A 360 12.14 14.35 -15.34
C LYS A 360 11.43 13.53 -14.28
N LEU A 361 12.03 13.40 -13.10
CA LEU A 361 11.40 12.83 -11.93
C LEU A 361 10.92 13.92 -10.98
N VAL A 362 9.79 13.72 -10.34
CA VAL A 362 9.34 14.56 -9.24
C VAL A 362 10.35 14.41 -8.09
N THR A 363 10.81 15.51 -7.52
CA THR A 363 11.87 15.59 -6.50
C THR A 363 13.28 15.16 -6.95
N ASP A 364 13.53 15.01 -8.26
CA ASP A 364 14.82 14.61 -8.83
C ASP A 364 15.38 13.29 -8.22
N GLY A 365 14.50 12.28 -8.05
CA GLY A 365 14.87 10.97 -7.56
C GLY A 365 13.96 10.39 -6.49
N THR A 366 14.46 9.39 -5.76
CA THR A 366 13.69 8.69 -4.71
C THR A 366 14.57 8.28 -3.53
N ASP A 367 13.95 8.20 -2.34
CA ASP A 367 14.53 7.64 -1.11
C ASP A 367 13.79 6.39 -0.62
N ASN A 368 12.76 5.95 -1.35
CA ASN A 368 11.94 4.78 -1.01
C ASN A 368 11.80 3.82 -2.20
N HIS A 369 10.67 3.16 -2.38
CA HIS A 369 10.40 2.20 -3.45
C HIS A 369 9.64 2.79 -4.65
N ILE A 370 9.30 4.09 -4.61
CA ILE A 370 8.45 4.77 -5.60
C ILE A 370 9.28 5.72 -6.45
N ASN A 371 9.07 5.70 -7.75
CA ASN A 371 9.49 6.75 -8.67
C ASN A 371 8.25 7.40 -9.28
N LEU A 372 8.24 8.74 -9.34
CA LEU A 372 7.15 9.51 -9.94
C LEU A 372 7.72 10.31 -11.12
N LEU A 373 7.34 9.90 -12.33
CA LEU A 373 7.81 10.47 -13.59
C LEU A 373 6.90 11.61 -14.01
N ASP A 374 7.45 12.76 -14.38
CA ASP A 374 6.74 13.83 -15.12
C ASP A 374 6.83 13.56 -16.62
N VAL A 375 5.88 12.78 -17.14
CA VAL A 375 5.87 12.38 -18.55
C VAL A 375 5.39 13.50 -19.46
N THR A 376 4.68 14.50 -18.93
CA THR A 376 4.30 15.68 -19.72
C THR A 376 5.51 16.54 -20.04
N THR A 377 6.36 16.82 -19.07
CA THR A 377 7.60 17.56 -19.31
C THR A 377 8.60 16.75 -20.15
N SER A 378 8.73 15.45 -19.90
CA SER A 378 9.74 14.60 -20.54
C SER A 378 9.40 14.24 -21.98
N PHE A 379 8.12 13.94 -22.27
CA PHE A 379 7.72 13.35 -23.56
C PHE A 379 6.55 14.08 -24.24
N GLY A 380 5.97 15.12 -23.61
CA GLY A 380 4.78 15.79 -24.14
C GLY A 380 3.49 14.95 -24.07
N LEU A 381 3.49 13.87 -23.26
CA LEU A 381 2.37 12.96 -23.11
C LEU A 381 1.59 13.28 -21.83
N THR A 382 0.30 12.95 -21.81
CA THR A 382 -0.43 12.83 -20.56
C THR A 382 -0.09 11.50 -19.85
N GLY A 383 -0.27 11.44 -18.53
CA GLY A 383 -0.13 10.18 -17.81
C GLY A 383 -1.02 9.07 -18.36
N ARG A 384 -2.24 9.41 -18.83
CA ARG A 384 -3.15 8.45 -19.47
C ARG A 384 -2.60 7.86 -20.77
N GLN A 385 -1.94 8.66 -21.59
CA GLN A 385 -1.32 8.19 -22.83
C GLN A 385 -0.10 7.32 -22.53
N ALA A 386 0.75 7.76 -21.61
CA ALA A 386 1.94 7.02 -21.20
C ALA A 386 1.60 5.67 -20.53
N GLU A 387 0.62 5.65 -19.61
CA GLU A 387 0.12 4.41 -18.98
C GLU A 387 -0.32 3.38 -20.02
N ALA A 388 -1.14 3.83 -21.00
CA ALA A 388 -1.69 2.94 -22.01
C ALA A 388 -0.61 2.47 -23.01
N ALA A 389 0.31 3.35 -23.44
CA ALA A 389 1.40 2.98 -24.33
C ALA A 389 2.38 1.99 -23.68
N LEU A 390 2.69 2.17 -22.40
CA LEU A 390 3.51 1.23 -21.63
C LEU A 390 2.82 -0.13 -21.50
N LEU A 391 1.50 -0.14 -21.25
CA LEU A 391 0.74 -1.38 -21.18
C LEU A 391 0.77 -2.16 -22.51
N ASP A 392 0.62 -1.49 -23.64
CA ASP A 392 0.73 -2.11 -24.98
C ASP A 392 2.12 -2.72 -25.22
N ALA A 393 3.14 -2.22 -24.55
CA ALA A 393 4.52 -2.72 -24.60
C ALA A 393 4.88 -3.74 -23.47
N GLY A 394 3.89 -4.23 -22.70
CA GLY A 394 4.11 -5.20 -21.63
C GLY A 394 4.66 -4.60 -20.32
N VAL A 395 4.60 -3.28 -20.15
CA VAL A 395 5.06 -2.58 -18.95
C VAL A 395 3.85 -2.03 -18.17
N VAL A 396 3.55 -2.62 -17.03
CA VAL A 396 2.35 -2.32 -16.23
C VAL A 396 2.65 -1.26 -15.18
N THR A 397 2.04 -0.09 -15.33
CA THR A 397 2.23 1.09 -14.48
C THR A 397 0.89 1.71 -14.12
N ASN A 398 0.88 2.80 -13.34
CA ASN A 398 -0.33 3.60 -13.22
C ASN A 398 -0.05 5.09 -13.42
N ARG A 399 -0.98 5.77 -14.09
CA ARG A 399 -0.97 7.24 -14.15
C ARG A 399 -1.17 7.83 -12.76
N ASN A 400 -0.53 8.96 -12.49
CA ASN A 400 -0.59 9.64 -11.21
C ASN A 400 -0.50 11.15 -11.41
N SER A 401 -1.24 11.91 -10.59
CA SER A 401 -1.02 13.34 -10.53
C SER A 401 0.37 13.67 -9.97
N ILE A 402 0.94 14.76 -10.45
CA ILE A 402 2.16 15.35 -9.88
C ILE A 402 1.77 16.64 -9.13
N PRO A 403 2.62 17.17 -8.24
CA PRO A 403 2.35 18.44 -7.58
C PRO A 403 2.02 19.53 -8.59
N THR A 404 0.92 20.29 -8.36
CA THR A 404 0.41 21.34 -9.27
C THR A 404 0.08 20.86 -10.68
N ASP A 405 -0.43 19.65 -10.85
CA ASP A 405 -0.68 18.99 -12.14
C ASP A 405 -1.57 19.79 -13.08
N PRO A 406 -1.06 20.23 -14.25
CA PRO A 406 -1.84 21.03 -15.22
C PRO A 406 -2.90 20.23 -15.98
N ASN A 407 -2.80 18.89 -16.01
CA ASN A 407 -3.72 18.02 -16.75
C ASN A 407 -4.92 17.54 -15.93
N GLY A 408 -4.89 17.76 -14.59
CA GLY A 408 -5.94 17.36 -13.67
C GLY A 408 -6.02 15.83 -13.45
N ALA A 409 -6.84 15.42 -12.51
CA ALA A 409 -6.87 14.03 -12.00
C ALA A 409 -7.26 12.95 -13.02
N TRP A 410 -7.95 13.30 -14.12
CA TRP A 410 -8.40 12.32 -15.11
C TRP A 410 -7.33 11.94 -16.12
N TYR A 411 -6.55 12.91 -16.59
CA TYR A 411 -5.49 12.69 -17.56
C TYR A 411 -4.12 12.53 -16.92
N THR A 412 -3.88 13.27 -15.87
CA THR A 412 -2.63 13.42 -15.12
C THR A 412 -1.42 13.81 -15.97
N SER A 413 -0.36 14.22 -15.34
CA SER A 413 0.93 14.52 -16.00
C SER A 413 2.02 13.52 -15.65
N GLY A 414 1.75 12.60 -14.74
CA GLY A 414 2.74 11.66 -14.23
C GLY A 414 2.37 10.20 -14.38
N ILE A 415 3.42 9.39 -14.23
CA ILE A 415 3.37 7.94 -14.05
C ILE A 415 4.05 7.59 -12.73
N ARG A 416 3.37 6.79 -11.90
CA ARG A 416 3.95 6.21 -10.70
C ARG A 416 4.40 4.79 -11.00
N ILE A 417 5.66 4.49 -10.65
CA ILE A 417 6.23 3.15 -10.73
C ILE A 417 6.92 2.78 -9.42
N GLY A 418 7.08 1.49 -9.18
CA GLY A 418 7.72 0.98 -7.97
C GLY A 418 8.46 -0.33 -8.23
N THR A 419 9.33 -0.70 -7.31
CA THR A 419 10.27 -1.80 -7.46
C THR A 419 9.95 -3.09 -6.67
N PRO A 420 8.97 -3.16 -5.75
CA PRO A 420 8.79 -4.33 -4.89
C PRO A 420 8.55 -5.63 -5.66
N ALA A 421 7.65 -5.64 -6.65
CA ALA A 421 7.27 -6.86 -7.38
C ALA A 421 8.45 -7.48 -8.13
N LEU A 422 9.16 -6.70 -8.94
CA LEU A 422 10.32 -7.20 -9.70
C LEU A 422 11.51 -7.54 -8.79
N THR A 423 11.69 -6.80 -7.68
CA THR A 423 12.69 -7.17 -6.66
C THR A 423 12.35 -8.52 -6.01
N SER A 424 11.07 -8.84 -5.80
CA SER A 424 10.64 -10.16 -5.30
C SER A 424 10.94 -11.29 -6.27
N ARG A 425 11.04 -11.01 -7.59
CA ARG A 425 11.49 -11.96 -8.61
C ARG A 425 13.01 -12.13 -8.66
N GLY A 426 13.77 -11.23 -8.03
CA GLY A 426 15.22 -11.30 -7.99
C GLY A 426 15.94 -10.22 -8.78
N PHE A 427 15.24 -9.28 -9.42
CA PHE A 427 15.85 -8.16 -10.15
C PHE A 427 16.80 -7.38 -9.26
N GLY A 428 17.94 -6.99 -9.83
CA GLY A 428 18.94 -6.11 -9.26
C GLY A 428 19.05 -4.78 -10.01
N PRO A 429 20.03 -3.94 -9.66
CA PRO A 429 20.24 -2.61 -10.26
C PRO A 429 20.40 -2.64 -11.79
N ASP A 430 21.09 -3.65 -12.32
CA ASP A 430 21.36 -3.78 -13.76
C ASP A 430 20.08 -4.07 -14.55
N GLU A 431 19.19 -4.91 -14.01
CA GLU A 431 17.89 -5.18 -14.62
C GLU A 431 16.99 -3.95 -14.55
N PHE A 432 17.08 -3.15 -13.48
CA PHE A 432 16.30 -1.91 -13.38
C PHE A 432 16.82 -0.79 -14.29
N ASP A 433 18.11 -0.77 -14.67
CA ASP A 433 18.59 0.12 -15.75
C ASP A 433 18.05 -0.30 -17.12
N GLN A 434 17.93 -1.63 -17.39
CA GLN A 434 17.26 -2.15 -18.58
C GLN A 434 15.77 -1.80 -18.59
N VAL A 435 15.08 -1.93 -17.46
CA VAL A 435 13.67 -1.50 -17.33
C VAL A 435 13.52 -0.01 -17.62
N ALA A 436 14.45 0.84 -17.16
CA ALA A 436 14.46 2.27 -17.51
C ALA A 436 14.60 2.50 -19.02
N GLU A 437 15.45 1.73 -19.69
CA GLU A 437 15.60 1.79 -21.15
C GLU A 437 14.32 1.40 -21.90
N LEU A 438 13.66 0.32 -21.49
CA LEU A 438 12.40 -0.14 -22.09
C LEU A 438 11.27 0.90 -21.94
N ILE A 439 11.16 1.53 -20.76
CA ILE A 439 10.22 2.62 -20.50
C ILE A 439 10.48 3.80 -21.43
N VAL A 440 11.73 4.26 -21.50
CA VAL A 440 12.09 5.42 -22.32
C VAL A 440 11.89 5.13 -23.80
N THR A 441 12.34 3.96 -24.29
CA THR A 441 12.13 3.53 -25.68
C THR A 441 10.66 3.56 -26.08
N THR A 442 9.76 3.10 -25.20
CA THR A 442 8.33 3.11 -25.47
C THR A 442 7.78 4.54 -25.52
N LEU A 443 8.14 5.36 -24.52
CA LEU A 443 7.56 6.71 -24.41
C LEU A 443 8.10 7.69 -25.48
N GLU A 444 9.37 7.59 -25.88
CA GLU A 444 9.96 8.36 -26.98
C GLU A 444 9.31 8.02 -28.34
N ALA A 445 8.94 6.75 -28.52
CA ALA A 445 8.25 6.29 -29.73
C ALA A 445 6.74 6.59 -29.75
N THR A 446 6.21 7.17 -28.66
CA THR A 446 4.77 7.45 -28.51
C THR A 446 4.46 8.91 -28.81
N THR A 447 3.44 9.15 -29.64
CA THR A 447 2.97 10.50 -29.99
C THR A 447 1.46 10.65 -29.70
N PRO A 448 1.01 11.83 -29.21
CA PRO A 448 -0.41 12.13 -29.07
C PRO A 448 -1.08 12.18 -30.45
N MET A 449 -2.22 11.50 -30.63
CA MET A 449 -3.03 11.65 -31.83
C MET A 449 -3.73 13.01 -31.83
N THR A 450 -3.87 13.60 -33.02
CA THR A 450 -4.58 14.87 -33.21
C THR A 450 -6.08 14.69 -32.92
N ALA A 451 -6.62 15.55 -32.08
CA ALA A 451 -8.06 15.61 -31.82
C ALA A 451 -8.82 16.29 -32.96
N SER A 452 -10.15 16.16 -32.98
CA SER A 452 -11.02 16.84 -34.00
C SER A 452 -10.88 18.37 -34.00
N THR A 453 -10.32 18.93 -32.95
CA THR A 453 -10.02 20.38 -32.79
C THR A 453 -8.72 20.82 -33.49
N GLY A 454 -7.97 19.89 -34.09
CA GLY A 454 -6.64 20.15 -34.68
C GLY A 454 -5.49 20.26 -33.67
N LYS A 455 -5.75 20.09 -32.38
CA LYS A 455 -4.73 20.11 -31.30
C LYS A 455 -4.36 18.70 -30.90
N PRO A 456 -3.18 18.49 -30.28
CA PRO A 456 -2.84 17.20 -29.65
C PRO A 456 -3.94 16.76 -28.68
N GLY A 457 -4.40 15.51 -28.82
CA GLY A 457 -5.39 14.92 -27.94
C GLY A 457 -4.77 14.54 -26.61
N LYS A 458 -5.60 14.41 -25.55
CA LYS A 458 -5.13 14.02 -24.21
C LYS A 458 -5.33 12.53 -23.88
N ALA A 459 -5.99 11.75 -24.76
CA ALA A 459 -6.33 10.36 -24.48
C ALA A 459 -5.78 9.36 -25.50
N LYS A 460 -5.85 9.70 -26.79
CA LYS A 460 -5.40 8.82 -27.88
C LYS A 460 -3.94 9.08 -28.20
N TYR A 461 -3.23 8.02 -28.56
CA TYR A 461 -1.82 8.03 -28.89
C TYR A 461 -1.56 7.05 -30.04
N GLN A 462 -0.36 7.10 -30.58
CA GLN A 462 0.19 6.15 -31.52
C GLN A 462 1.63 5.84 -31.10
N ILE A 463 1.98 4.56 -31.09
CA ILE A 463 3.36 4.09 -30.93
C ILE A 463 3.92 3.85 -32.33
N ALA A 464 5.18 4.18 -32.57
CA ALA A 464 5.85 3.87 -33.83
C ALA A 464 5.82 2.36 -34.11
N ASP A 465 5.65 2.00 -35.39
CA ASP A 465 5.46 0.62 -35.82
C ASP A 465 6.55 -0.32 -35.32
N GLY A 466 6.15 -1.45 -34.76
CA GLY A 466 7.04 -2.51 -34.25
C GLY A 466 7.71 -2.23 -32.90
N VAL A 467 7.65 -1.01 -32.36
CA VAL A 467 8.34 -0.67 -31.09
C VAL A 467 7.70 -1.38 -29.93
N ALA A 468 6.37 -1.36 -29.79
CA ALA A 468 5.68 -2.03 -28.70
C ALA A 468 6.03 -3.53 -28.65
N GLN A 469 6.01 -4.22 -29.78
CA GLN A 469 6.37 -5.63 -29.85
C GLN A 469 7.86 -5.87 -29.48
N LYS A 470 8.78 -5.05 -29.99
CA LYS A 470 10.20 -5.14 -29.65
C LYS A 470 10.45 -4.99 -28.15
N VAL A 471 9.77 -4.03 -27.51
CA VAL A 471 9.89 -3.80 -26.06
C VAL A 471 9.27 -4.96 -25.29
N HIS A 472 8.12 -5.46 -25.73
CA HIS A 472 7.46 -6.63 -25.11
C HIS A 472 8.38 -7.87 -25.16
N ASP A 473 8.96 -8.17 -26.32
CA ASP A 473 9.88 -9.32 -26.47
C ASP A 473 11.12 -9.20 -25.58
N ALA A 474 11.70 -7.99 -25.48
CA ALA A 474 12.84 -7.75 -24.60
C ALA A 474 12.44 -7.84 -23.10
N ALA A 475 11.25 -7.38 -22.75
CA ALA A 475 10.70 -7.53 -21.39
C ALA A 475 10.49 -9.01 -21.04
N ASP A 476 9.97 -9.80 -21.96
CA ASP A 476 9.71 -11.24 -21.77
C ASP A 476 11.02 -12.02 -21.63
N GLU A 477 12.03 -11.71 -22.47
CA GLU A 477 13.38 -12.28 -22.34
C GLU A 477 14.00 -11.96 -20.97
N LEU A 478 13.92 -10.72 -20.52
CA LEU A 478 14.41 -10.30 -19.21
C LEU A 478 13.69 -11.06 -18.08
N LEU A 479 12.37 -11.14 -18.14
CA LEU A 479 11.54 -11.84 -17.15
C LEU A 479 11.78 -13.35 -17.12
N GLY A 480 12.14 -13.95 -18.25
CA GLY A 480 12.48 -15.38 -18.39
C GLY A 480 13.69 -15.79 -17.53
N ASN A 481 14.63 -14.87 -17.30
CA ASN A 481 15.78 -15.09 -16.42
C ASN A 481 15.42 -15.08 -14.93
N PHE A 482 14.23 -14.55 -14.58
CA PHE A 482 13.74 -14.42 -13.21
C PHE A 482 12.32 -14.96 -13.07
N PRO A 483 12.12 -16.28 -13.21
CA PRO A 483 10.78 -16.86 -13.25
C PRO A 483 10.01 -16.66 -11.94
N LEU A 484 8.76 -16.21 -12.05
CA LEU A 484 7.85 -16.12 -10.89
C LEU A 484 7.36 -17.52 -10.53
N TYR A 485 7.53 -17.91 -9.26
CA TYR A 485 7.20 -19.23 -8.73
C TYR A 485 7.82 -20.38 -9.55
N PRO A 486 9.18 -20.45 -9.60
CA PRO A 486 9.88 -21.46 -10.37
C PRO A 486 9.50 -22.86 -9.87
N GLY A 487 9.16 -23.77 -10.80
CA GLY A 487 8.66 -25.10 -10.46
C GLY A 487 7.13 -25.22 -10.32
N LEU A 488 6.40 -24.10 -10.29
CA LEU A 488 4.94 -24.10 -10.37
C LEU A 488 4.53 -24.00 -11.85
N ASP A 489 4.38 -25.12 -12.52
CA ASP A 489 3.82 -25.18 -13.87
C ASP A 489 2.31 -25.47 -13.78
N LEU A 490 1.47 -24.62 -14.38
CA LEU A 490 0.01 -24.71 -14.39
C LEU A 490 -0.56 -24.76 -15.83
N ALA A 491 0.32 -25.00 -16.84
CA ALA A 491 -0.08 -25.13 -18.23
C ALA A 491 -0.93 -26.39 -18.50
#